data_a348ff67c28e462ead7a989ff518c735
#
_entry.id   a348ff67c28e462ead7a989ff518c735
#
_cell.length_a   1.000
_cell.length_b   1.000
_cell.length_c   1.000
_cell.angle_alpha   90.00
_cell.angle_beta   90.00
_cell.angle_gamma   90.00
#
_symmetry.space_group_name_H-M   'P 1'
#
loop_
_entity.id
_entity.type
_entity.pdbx_description
1 polymer ?
#
loop_
_entity_poly.entity_id
_entity_poly.type
_entity_poly.pdbx_seq_one_letter_code
_entity_poly.pdbx_strand_id
1 'polypeptide(L)'
;MNFIHPEAKLHPSVTVGAFSCIYDDVEIGEGTIIDNNVTIYSGVRIGKNCHIYAGAVIGGDPQDLKYKGEKTYAIIGDNTTIREFVTIHRGTASKGKTVVGNHCLIMAYCHVAHDCLLHDHIIMSNTTQLAGEVV
;
A
#
# COMPACT_ATOMS: atom_id res chain seq x y z
N MET A 1 19.58 1.50 -8.21
CA MET A 1 19.73 0.43 -7.22
C MET A 1 18.46 0.39 -6.37
N ASN A 2 17.90 -0.77 -6.18
CA ASN A 2 16.75 -0.98 -5.30
C ASN A 2 16.99 -2.24 -4.46
N PHE A 3 16.16 -2.47 -3.45
CA PHE A 3 16.19 -3.69 -2.67
C PHE A 3 14.84 -4.41 -2.80
N ILE A 4 14.87 -5.63 -3.30
CA ILE A 4 13.69 -6.50 -3.37
C ILE A 4 14.03 -7.79 -2.64
N HIS A 5 13.30 -8.07 -1.57
CA HIS A 5 13.55 -9.30 -0.80
C HIS A 5 13.29 -10.52 -1.68
N PRO A 6 14.16 -11.54 -1.60
CA PRO A 6 14.02 -12.73 -2.46
C PRO A 6 12.68 -13.46 -2.34
N GLU A 7 12.00 -13.33 -1.20
CA GLU A 7 10.71 -13.98 -0.99
C GLU A 7 9.51 -13.14 -1.46
N ALA A 8 9.74 -11.91 -1.89
CA ALA A 8 8.67 -11.11 -2.48
C ALA A 8 8.26 -11.73 -3.82
N LYS A 9 6.95 -11.74 -4.08
CA LYS A 9 6.38 -12.34 -5.29
C LYS A 9 5.89 -11.25 -6.21
N LEU A 10 6.73 -10.85 -7.14
CA LEU A 10 6.42 -9.84 -8.14
C LEU A 10 6.21 -10.50 -9.48
N HIS A 11 5.10 -10.14 -10.18
CA HIS A 11 4.94 -10.58 -11.56
C HIS A 11 6.13 -10.07 -12.40
N PRO A 12 6.64 -10.84 -13.38
CA PRO A 12 7.81 -10.45 -14.15
C PRO A 12 7.70 -9.08 -14.85
N SER A 13 6.48 -8.61 -15.12
CA SER A 13 6.25 -7.31 -15.77
C SER A 13 6.34 -6.12 -14.81
N VAL A 14 6.43 -6.35 -13.50
CA VAL A 14 6.49 -5.26 -12.52
C VAL A 14 7.82 -4.53 -12.65
N THR A 15 7.75 -3.20 -12.66
CA THR A 15 8.96 -2.37 -12.65
C THR A 15 9.13 -1.71 -11.30
N VAL A 16 10.37 -1.65 -10.82
CA VAL A 16 10.68 -1.08 -9.51
C VAL A 16 11.80 -0.07 -9.66
N GLY A 17 11.52 1.17 -9.28
CA GLY A 17 12.47 2.28 -9.41
C GLY A 17 13.61 2.23 -8.40
N ALA A 18 14.56 3.13 -8.60
CA ALA A 18 15.75 3.22 -7.76
C ALA A 18 15.42 3.58 -6.32
N PHE A 19 16.19 3.02 -5.40
CA PHE A 19 16.08 3.28 -3.96
C PHE A 19 14.73 2.86 -3.35
N SER A 20 13.93 2.09 -4.08
CA SER A 20 12.74 1.47 -3.50
C SER A 20 13.13 0.23 -2.72
N CYS A 21 12.34 -0.07 -1.70
CA CYS A 21 12.58 -1.20 -0.80
C CYS A 21 11.31 -2.02 -0.68
N ILE A 22 11.38 -3.29 -1.08
CA ILE A 22 10.24 -4.22 -1.00
C ILE A 22 10.64 -5.37 -0.08
N TYR A 23 9.87 -5.54 0.99
CA TYR A 23 10.13 -6.54 2.02
C TYR A 23 9.63 -7.93 1.59
N ASP A 24 9.83 -8.90 2.46
CA ASP A 24 9.28 -10.25 2.28
C ASP A 24 7.75 -10.21 2.32
N ASP A 25 7.06 -11.31 2.20
CA ASP A 25 5.61 -11.40 2.27
C ASP A 25 4.89 -10.25 1.54
N VAL A 26 5.34 -9.92 0.34
CA VAL A 26 4.74 -8.92 -0.56
C VAL A 26 4.38 -9.61 -1.87
N GLU A 27 3.19 -9.31 -2.39
CA GLU A 27 2.75 -9.79 -3.71
C GLU A 27 2.31 -8.61 -4.55
N ILE A 28 2.81 -8.51 -5.78
CA ILE A 28 2.50 -7.41 -6.70
C ILE A 28 2.13 -8.00 -8.05
N GLY A 29 0.96 -7.60 -8.56
CA GLY A 29 0.38 -8.14 -9.78
C GLY A 29 0.94 -7.54 -11.07
N GLU A 30 0.52 -8.12 -12.18
CA GLU A 30 0.97 -7.80 -13.52
C GLU A 30 0.80 -6.32 -13.87
N GLY A 31 1.80 -5.74 -14.52
CA GLY A 31 1.72 -4.39 -15.07
C GLY A 31 1.86 -3.26 -14.06
N THR A 32 2.05 -3.56 -12.78
CA THR A 32 2.20 -2.54 -11.75
C THR A 32 3.56 -1.88 -11.82
N ILE A 33 3.57 -0.57 -11.63
CA ILE A 33 4.77 0.27 -11.66
C ILE A 33 5.01 0.83 -10.26
N ILE A 34 6.21 0.56 -9.74
CA ILE A 34 6.68 1.12 -8.47
C ILE A 34 7.76 2.13 -8.81
N ASP A 35 7.53 3.39 -8.49
CA ASP A 35 8.50 4.44 -8.76
C ASP A 35 9.70 4.36 -7.80
N ASN A 36 10.57 5.35 -7.86
CA ASN A 36 11.73 5.43 -6.98
C ASN A 36 11.33 5.84 -5.55
N ASN A 37 12.15 5.45 -4.59
CA ASN A 37 11.97 5.84 -3.18
C ASN A 37 10.61 5.42 -2.60
N VAL A 38 10.12 4.25 -2.97
CA VAL A 38 8.90 3.66 -2.42
C VAL A 38 9.28 2.59 -1.43
N THR A 39 8.59 2.53 -0.30
CA THR A 39 8.77 1.47 0.69
C THR A 39 7.51 0.64 0.78
N ILE A 40 7.65 -0.68 0.59
CA ILE A 40 6.53 -1.63 0.68
C ILE A 40 6.91 -2.67 1.73
N TYR A 41 6.21 -2.63 2.85
CA TYR A 41 6.49 -3.51 3.99
C TYR A 41 5.81 -4.87 3.83
N SER A 42 6.22 -5.81 4.68
CA SER A 42 5.61 -7.15 4.73
C SER A 42 4.11 -7.08 4.98
N GLY A 43 3.37 -7.96 4.34
CA GLY A 43 1.91 -8.02 4.46
C GLY A 43 1.17 -7.23 3.41
N VAL A 44 1.85 -6.67 2.42
CA VAL A 44 1.21 -5.87 1.37
C VAL A 44 0.86 -6.75 0.17
N ARG A 45 -0.33 -6.53 -0.37
CA ARG A 45 -0.81 -7.14 -1.62
C ARG A 45 -1.25 -6.03 -2.56
N ILE A 46 -0.62 -5.93 -3.71
CA ILE A 46 -0.94 -4.92 -4.74
C ILE A 46 -1.41 -5.65 -5.98
N GLY A 47 -2.53 -5.23 -6.53
CA GLY A 47 -3.13 -5.85 -7.70
C GLY A 47 -2.41 -5.49 -8.99
N LYS A 48 -3.15 -5.60 -10.12
CA LYS A 48 -2.63 -5.40 -11.47
C LYS A 48 -2.76 -3.94 -11.89
N ASN A 49 -1.81 -3.51 -12.74
CA ASN A 49 -1.86 -2.20 -13.40
C ASN A 49 -2.01 -1.03 -12.43
N CYS A 50 -1.39 -1.13 -11.27
CA CYS A 50 -1.31 -0.04 -10.32
C CYS A 50 -0.09 0.81 -10.60
N HIS A 51 -0.10 2.05 -10.10
CA HIS A 51 1.08 2.91 -10.16
C HIS A 51 1.28 3.51 -8.76
N ILE A 52 2.42 3.21 -8.17
CA ILE A 52 2.80 3.70 -6.84
C ILE A 52 3.90 4.73 -7.03
N TYR A 53 3.59 5.98 -6.72
CA TYR A 53 4.49 7.11 -6.97
C TYR A 53 5.52 7.29 -5.86
N ALA A 54 6.54 8.08 -6.16
CA ALA A 54 7.70 8.26 -5.31
C ALA A 54 7.36 8.70 -3.89
N GLY A 55 8.05 8.15 -2.94
CA GLY A 55 7.92 8.51 -1.53
C GLY A 55 6.76 7.85 -0.80
N ALA A 56 5.89 7.10 -1.50
CA ALA A 56 4.80 6.41 -0.85
C ALA A 56 5.34 5.31 0.08
N VAL A 57 4.64 5.09 1.19
CA VAL A 57 4.96 4.03 2.15
C VAL A 57 3.71 3.18 2.35
N ILE A 58 3.78 1.94 1.90
CA ILE A 58 2.65 1.02 1.96
C ILE A 58 2.92 -0.07 2.98
N GLY A 59 1.96 -0.31 3.86
CA GLY A 59 2.04 -1.41 4.82
C GLY A 59 2.79 -1.08 6.10
N GLY A 60 2.93 0.19 6.45
CA GLY A 60 3.52 0.58 7.72
C GLY A 60 2.72 0.06 8.91
N ASP A 61 3.35 0.04 10.07
CA ASP A 61 2.71 -0.42 11.29
C ASP A 61 1.52 0.46 11.66
N PRO A 62 0.41 -0.12 12.10
CA PRO A 62 -0.73 0.66 12.57
C PRO A 62 -0.34 1.61 13.70
N GLN A 63 -0.83 2.84 13.62
CA GLN A 63 -0.68 3.82 14.70
C GLN A 63 -1.81 3.62 15.71
N ASP A 64 -1.78 2.49 16.39
CA ASP A 64 -2.80 2.11 17.37
C ASP A 64 -2.08 1.47 18.55
N LEU A 65 -2.31 2.00 19.74
CA LEU A 65 -1.66 1.50 20.96
C LEU A 65 -2.01 0.04 21.26
N LYS A 66 -3.10 -0.47 20.70
CA LYS A 66 -3.49 -1.87 20.85
C LYS A 66 -2.72 -2.82 19.93
N TYR A 67 -2.06 -2.29 18.91
CA TYR A 67 -1.29 -3.13 17.99
C TYR A 67 -0.08 -3.72 18.70
N LYS A 68 0.07 -5.03 18.62
CA LYS A 68 1.16 -5.77 19.31
C LYS A 68 2.01 -6.60 18.35
N GLY A 69 2.06 -6.20 17.07
CA GLY A 69 2.88 -6.90 16.09
C GLY A 69 2.18 -8.08 15.43
N GLU A 70 0.86 -8.17 15.51
CA GLU A 70 0.09 -9.23 14.85
C GLU A 70 0.34 -9.20 13.33
N LYS A 71 0.25 -10.36 12.70
CA LYS A 71 0.37 -10.45 11.24
C LYS A 71 -0.92 -9.97 10.61
N THR A 72 -0.84 -8.81 9.94
CA THR A 72 -1.97 -8.19 9.28
C THR A 72 -1.56 -7.71 7.89
N TYR A 73 -2.52 -7.19 7.12
CA TYR A 73 -2.31 -6.91 5.72
C TYR A 73 -2.73 -5.51 5.32
N ALA A 74 -2.16 -5.03 4.21
CA ALA A 74 -2.64 -3.87 3.47
C ALA A 74 -2.84 -4.33 2.03
N ILE A 75 -4.04 -4.13 1.50
CA ILE A 75 -4.44 -4.66 0.19
C ILE A 75 -4.84 -3.50 -0.70
N ILE A 76 -4.24 -3.44 -1.89
CA ILE A 76 -4.56 -2.45 -2.91
C ILE A 76 -5.08 -3.22 -4.13
N GLY A 77 -6.27 -2.85 -4.58
CA GLY A 77 -6.90 -3.50 -5.72
C GLY A 77 -6.26 -3.16 -7.05
N ASP A 78 -6.93 -3.54 -8.14
CA ASP A 78 -6.40 -3.34 -9.48
C ASP A 78 -6.63 -1.91 -9.98
N ASN A 79 -5.76 -1.45 -10.89
CA ASN A 79 -5.92 -0.17 -11.59
C ASN A 79 -6.02 1.03 -10.64
N THR A 80 -5.38 0.96 -9.50
CA THR A 80 -5.39 2.00 -8.48
C THR A 80 -4.07 2.76 -8.54
N THR A 81 -4.16 4.08 -8.39
CA THR A 81 -3.01 4.98 -8.40
C THR A 81 -2.81 5.55 -7.00
N ILE A 82 -1.59 5.38 -6.49
CA ILE A 82 -1.18 5.90 -5.19
C ILE A 82 -0.11 6.95 -5.46
N ARG A 83 -0.41 8.21 -5.17
CA ARG A 83 0.47 9.33 -5.48
C ARG A 83 1.56 9.51 -4.41
N GLU A 84 2.36 10.56 -4.58
CA GLU A 84 3.56 10.79 -3.80
C GLU A 84 3.29 10.95 -2.31
N PHE A 85 4.12 10.33 -1.51
CA PHE A 85 4.13 10.45 -0.06
C PHE A 85 2.82 10.04 0.62
N VAL A 86 2.02 9.22 -0.03
CA VAL A 86 0.87 8.59 0.60
C VAL A 86 1.36 7.53 1.58
N THR A 87 0.69 7.43 2.72
CA THR A 87 0.95 6.36 3.68
C THR A 87 -0.30 5.51 3.86
N ILE A 88 -0.13 4.19 3.78
CA ILE A 88 -1.22 3.22 3.98
C ILE A 88 -0.73 2.20 5.01
N HIS A 89 -1.37 2.14 6.17
CA HIS A 89 -0.97 1.24 7.24
C HIS A 89 -1.69 -0.11 7.12
N ARG A 90 -1.07 -1.15 7.68
CA ARG A 90 -1.69 -2.47 7.78
C ARG A 90 -2.84 -2.44 8.77
N GLY A 91 -3.68 -3.47 8.72
CA GLY A 91 -4.74 -3.63 9.71
C GLY A 91 -4.23 -4.00 11.09
N THR A 92 -5.14 -3.94 12.05
CA THR A 92 -4.93 -4.48 13.40
C THR A 92 -5.71 -5.78 13.54
N ALA A 93 -5.75 -6.34 14.75
CA ALA A 93 -6.57 -7.52 15.03
C ALA A 93 -8.06 -7.26 14.79
N SER A 94 -8.49 -5.99 14.79
CA SER A 94 -9.90 -5.62 14.59
C SER A 94 -10.47 -6.14 13.27
N LYS A 95 -9.81 -5.82 12.16
CA LYS A 95 -10.23 -6.26 10.82
C LYS A 95 -9.19 -7.16 10.15
N GLY A 96 -7.96 -7.15 10.62
CA GLY A 96 -6.85 -7.91 10.03
C GLY A 96 -6.27 -7.31 8.78
N LYS A 97 -6.89 -6.30 8.20
CA LYS A 97 -6.42 -5.70 6.95
C LYS A 97 -6.97 -4.31 6.73
N THR A 98 -6.21 -3.53 5.98
CA THR A 98 -6.65 -2.25 5.39
C THR A 98 -6.83 -2.51 3.90
N VAL A 99 -7.90 -2.01 3.31
CA VAL A 99 -8.20 -2.27 1.89
C VAL A 99 -8.45 -0.97 1.15
N VAL A 100 -7.78 -0.81 0.02
CA VAL A 100 -8.08 0.18 -1.01
C VAL A 100 -8.56 -0.58 -2.23
N GLY A 101 -9.75 -0.23 -2.73
CA GLY A 101 -10.39 -0.97 -3.81
C GLY A 101 -9.76 -0.75 -5.18
N ASN A 102 -10.51 -1.14 -6.22
CA ASN A 102 -10.08 -1.01 -7.62
C ASN A 102 -10.38 0.39 -8.16
N HIS A 103 -9.61 0.82 -9.16
CA HIS A 103 -9.84 2.09 -9.87
C HIS A 103 -9.91 3.30 -8.94
N CYS A 104 -9.11 3.30 -7.89
CA CYS A 104 -9.02 4.43 -6.96
C CYS A 104 -7.89 5.37 -7.34
N LEU A 105 -8.02 6.62 -6.92
CA LEU A 105 -6.93 7.59 -6.99
C LEU A 105 -6.73 8.18 -5.60
N ILE A 106 -5.60 7.90 -5.00
CA ILE A 106 -5.23 8.42 -3.69
C ILE A 106 -4.15 9.47 -3.93
N MET A 107 -4.54 10.74 -3.79
CA MET A 107 -3.66 11.85 -4.15
C MET A 107 -2.58 12.07 -3.09
N ALA A 108 -1.64 12.95 -3.41
CA ALA A 108 -0.42 13.12 -2.62
C ALA A 108 -0.69 13.48 -1.15
N TYR A 109 0.15 12.96 -0.28
CA TYR A 109 0.14 13.20 1.16
C TYR A 109 -1.13 12.73 1.89
N CYS A 110 -1.93 11.87 1.26
CA CYS A 110 -3.05 11.24 1.94
C CYS A 110 -2.59 10.18 2.92
N HIS A 111 -3.41 9.89 3.92
CA HIS A 111 -3.17 8.79 4.85
C HIS A 111 -4.39 7.90 4.95
N VAL A 112 -4.17 6.60 4.80
CA VAL A 112 -5.19 5.57 5.02
C VAL A 112 -4.76 4.78 6.26
N ALA A 113 -5.47 4.98 7.36
CA ALA A 113 -5.12 4.35 8.63
C ALA A 113 -5.55 2.88 8.65
N HIS A 114 -5.17 2.21 9.73
CA HIS A 114 -5.44 0.79 9.94
C HIS A 114 -6.92 0.45 9.84
N ASP A 115 -7.21 -0.70 9.25
CA ASP A 115 -8.56 -1.27 9.20
C ASP A 115 -9.58 -0.43 8.41
N CYS A 116 -9.13 0.52 7.59
CA CYS A 116 -10.02 1.22 6.67
C CYS A 116 -10.42 0.32 5.52
N LEU A 117 -11.60 0.56 4.98
CA LEU A 117 -12.07 -0.10 3.75
C LEU A 117 -12.54 0.98 2.78
N LEU A 118 -11.79 1.18 1.72
CA LEU A 118 -12.18 2.04 0.60
C LEU A 118 -12.70 1.15 -0.52
N HIS A 119 -13.92 1.40 -0.94
CA HIS A 119 -14.53 0.69 -2.06
C HIS A 119 -13.93 1.14 -3.40
N ASP A 120 -14.45 0.64 -4.51
CA ASP A 120 -13.92 0.97 -5.83
C ASP A 120 -14.26 2.40 -6.23
N HIS A 121 -13.46 2.96 -7.15
CA HIS A 121 -13.67 4.28 -7.74
C HIS A 121 -13.65 5.44 -6.73
N ILE A 122 -12.89 5.31 -5.66
CA ILE A 122 -12.71 6.37 -4.67
C ILE A 122 -11.62 7.32 -5.13
N ILE A 123 -11.87 8.62 -4.99
CA ILE A 123 -10.86 9.66 -5.19
C ILE A 123 -10.67 10.37 -3.86
N MET A 124 -9.46 10.32 -3.31
CA MET A 124 -9.10 11.10 -2.13
C MET A 124 -8.25 12.28 -2.58
N SER A 125 -8.73 13.49 -2.30
CA SER A 125 -7.99 14.72 -2.61
C SER A 125 -6.74 14.83 -1.74
N ASN A 126 -5.80 15.67 -2.19
CA ASN A 126 -4.53 15.85 -1.49
C ASN A 126 -4.71 16.08 0.01
N THR A 127 -3.84 15.48 0.79
CA THR A 127 -3.77 15.63 2.25
C THR A 127 -5.04 15.18 3.01
N THR A 128 -5.88 14.35 2.40
CA THR A 128 -7.01 13.73 3.11
C THR A 128 -6.46 12.71 4.10
N GLN A 129 -6.94 12.78 5.33
CA GLN A 129 -6.48 11.91 6.40
C GLN A 129 -7.65 11.10 6.93
N LEU A 130 -7.56 9.77 6.81
CA LEU A 130 -8.55 8.87 7.39
C LEU A 130 -8.07 8.35 8.73
N ALA A 131 -8.93 8.43 9.72
CA ALA A 131 -8.69 7.74 10.99
C ALA A 131 -8.91 6.24 10.82
N GLY A 132 -8.55 5.46 11.83
CA GLY A 132 -8.74 4.02 11.75
C GLY A 132 -10.20 3.59 11.56
N GLU A 133 -10.39 2.47 10.88
CA GLU A 133 -11.67 1.78 10.69
C GLU A 133 -12.73 2.57 9.91
N VAL A 134 -12.33 3.57 9.12
CA VAL A 134 -13.25 4.29 8.24
C VAL A 134 -13.63 3.41 7.06
N VAL A 135 -14.90 3.44 6.73
CA VAL A 135 -15.45 2.72 5.57
C VAL A 135 -16.06 3.73 4.59
#